data_174dd2b5e7f64f946c676fa494642a82
#
_entry.id   174dd2b5e7f64f946c676fa494642a82
#
_cell.length_a   1.000
_cell.length_b   1.000
_cell.length_c   1.000
_cell.angle_alpha   90.00
_cell.angle_beta   90.00
_cell.angle_gamma   90.00
#
_symmetry.space_group_name_H-M   'P 1'
#
loop_
_entity.id
_entity.type
_entity.pdbx_description
1 polymer ?
#
loop_
_entity_poly.entity_id
_entity_poly.type
_entity_poly.pdbx_seq_one_letter_code
_entity_poly.pdbx_strand_id
1 'polypeptide(L)'
;MRIYAANSVFIKVTRRCNMCCAHCLRGDAESIDIQEKYIDAFLDSFEMGAYISSLTFTGGEISLNIPAIRYTLKAVKERGIAVGSFYMVTNGKAVDKMADLAMASLEWWNYCDDKDDYSCGLCISSDDFHEAIPYESKSILSGLKYNRNDKVTDFHRACLLNEGRAKNLDSDIYKKREPHVDKLEYEFSKTGGIDFYSGELYLNAIGDVVSGCDLSYESQKKYCLGNAMDEK
;
A
#
# COMPACT_ATOMS: atom_id res chain seq x y z
N MET A 1 -16.22 17.99 -6.30
CA MET A 1 -16.39 16.91 -7.31
C MET A 1 -15.91 15.63 -6.65
N ARG A 2 -16.61 14.49 -6.82
CA ARG A 2 -16.32 13.26 -6.09
C ARG A 2 -15.84 12.14 -6.99
N ILE A 3 -15.07 11.21 -6.43
CA ILE A 3 -14.53 10.04 -7.14
C ILE A 3 -15.59 8.94 -7.17
N TYR A 4 -15.93 8.47 -8.35
CA TYR A 4 -16.87 7.37 -8.56
C TYR A 4 -16.18 6.02 -8.59
N ALA A 5 -15.02 5.96 -9.25
CA ALA A 5 -14.20 4.77 -9.32
C ALA A 5 -12.71 5.12 -9.31
N ALA A 6 -11.91 4.21 -8.76
CA ALA A 6 -10.45 4.29 -8.82
C ALA A 6 -9.87 2.90 -9.07
N ASN A 7 -8.96 2.80 -10.03
CA ASN A 7 -8.32 1.53 -10.37
C ASN A 7 -7.39 1.06 -9.24
N SER A 8 -6.46 1.90 -8.82
CA SER A 8 -5.48 1.55 -7.79
C SER A 8 -5.39 2.62 -6.72
N VAL A 9 -5.68 2.22 -5.48
CA VAL A 9 -5.55 3.06 -4.28
C VAL A 9 -4.54 2.47 -3.33
N PHE A 10 -3.63 3.29 -2.85
CA PHE A 10 -2.64 2.91 -1.85
C PHE A 10 -2.82 3.73 -0.59
N ILE A 11 -2.78 3.09 0.57
CA ILE A 11 -2.80 3.77 1.87
C ILE A 11 -1.56 3.38 2.64
N LYS A 12 -0.72 4.38 2.95
CA LYS A 12 0.44 4.19 3.80
C LYS A 12 0.05 4.35 5.26
N VAL A 13 -0.04 3.23 5.96
CA VAL A 13 -0.48 3.21 7.36
C VAL A 13 0.57 3.71 8.34
N THR A 14 1.87 3.62 7.98
CA THR A 14 2.97 4.06 8.86
C THR A 14 4.25 4.29 8.09
N ARG A 15 5.12 5.19 8.59
CA ARG A 15 6.53 5.30 8.17
C ARG A 15 7.48 4.54 9.11
N ARG A 16 6.97 3.99 10.21
CA ARG A 16 7.78 3.15 11.11
C ARG A 16 8.15 1.84 10.44
N CYS A 17 9.36 1.39 10.69
CA CYS A 17 9.85 0.08 10.26
C CYS A 17 10.77 -0.50 11.34
N ASN A 18 10.71 -1.79 11.54
CA ASN A 18 11.59 -2.55 12.44
C ASN A 18 12.79 -3.18 11.71
N MET A 19 13.01 -2.81 10.43
CA MET A 19 14.17 -3.17 9.62
C MET A 19 14.82 -1.93 9.02
N CYS A 20 16.08 -2.07 8.59
CA CYS A 20 16.87 -1.04 7.92
C CYS A 20 17.47 -1.58 6.61
N CYS A 21 16.60 -2.04 5.68
CA CYS A 21 17.04 -2.67 4.44
C CYS A 21 17.78 -1.69 3.53
N ALA A 22 18.95 -2.08 3.02
CA ALA A 22 19.80 -1.20 2.22
C ALA A 22 19.14 -0.76 0.90
N HIS A 23 18.23 -1.58 0.36
CA HIS A 23 17.48 -1.28 -0.88
C HIS A 23 16.16 -0.53 -0.67
N CYS A 24 15.85 -0.10 0.55
CA CYS A 24 14.55 0.52 0.84
C CYS A 24 14.30 1.75 -0.02
N LEU A 25 13.31 1.65 -0.91
CA LEU A 25 12.93 2.74 -1.82
C LEU A 25 12.35 3.96 -1.09
N ARG A 26 11.81 3.77 0.13
CA ARG A 26 11.20 4.87 0.92
C ARG A 26 12.23 5.78 1.56
N GLY A 27 13.44 5.28 1.86
CA GLY A 27 14.45 5.98 2.65
C GLY A 27 14.45 5.51 4.11
N ASP A 28 14.78 6.41 5.03
CA ASP A 28 14.83 6.08 6.45
C ASP A 28 13.45 6.01 7.09
N ALA A 29 13.31 5.11 8.07
CA ALA A 29 12.08 5.00 8.83
C ALA A 29 11.87 6.24 9.72
N GLU A 30 10.62 6.67 9.84
CA GLU A 30 10.20 7.79 10.67
C GLU A 30 9.12 7.35 11.67
N SER A 31 9.07 7.94 12.84
CA SER A 31 8.04 7.63 13.85
C SER A 31 6.71 8.34 13.55
N ILE A 32 6.16 8.06 12.37
CA ILE A 32 4.91 8.65 11.88
C ILE A 32 3.92 7.54 11.54
N ASP A 33 2.77 7.57 12.18
CA ASP A 33 1.58 6.76 11.83
C ASP A 33 0.54 7.66 11.16
N ILE A 34 -0.20 7.10 10.22
CA ILE A 34 -1.33 7.83 9.61
C ILE A 34 -2.39 8.12 10.68
N GLN A 35 -2.93 9.33 10.67
CA GLN A 35 -4.06 9.69 11.53
C GLN A 35 -5.37 9.35 10.83
N GLU A 36 -6.37 8.91 11.59
CA GLU A 36 -7.70 8.54 11.10
C GLU A 36 -8.35 9.66 10.29
N LYS A 37 -8.17 10.90 10.69
CA LYS A 37 -8.68 12.09 9.97
C LYS A 37 -8.22 12.17 8.51
N TYR A 38 -6.99 11.70 8.19
CA TYR A 38 -6.51 11.69 6.81
C TYR A 38 -7.18 10.60 5.98
N ILE A 39 -7.43 9.43 6.60
CA ILE A 39 -8.19 8.35 5.98
C ILE A 39 -9.62 8.80 5.70
N ASP A 40 -10.27 9.42 6.69
CA ASP A 40 -11.63 9.94 6.55
C ASP A 40 -11.70 11.01 5.45
N ALA A 41 -10.86 12.02 5.51
CA ALA A 41 -10.86 13.10 4.52
C ALA A 41 -10.58 12.61 3.10
N PHE A 42 -9.68 11.62 2.95
CA PHE A 42 -9.42 10.99 1.66
C PHE A 42 -10.64 10.20 1.16
N LEU A 43 -11.23 9.35 2.01
CA LEU A 43 -12.40 8.54 1.63
C LEU A 43 -13.66 9.38 1.43
N ASP A 44 -13.78 10.55 2.10
CA ASP A 44 -14.86 11.52 1.85
C ASP A 44 -14.79 12.16 0.46
N SER A 45 -13.69 12.01 -0.26
CA SER A 45 -13.60 12.42 -1.66
C SER A 45 -14.30 11.43 -2.61
N PHE A 46 -14.60 10.22 -2.15
CA PHE A 46 -15.35 9.23 -2.90
C PHE A 46 -16.85 9.44 -2.76
N GLU A 47 -17.60 9.10 -3.82
CA GLU A 47 -19.06 9.10 -3.77
C GLU A 47 -19.57 7.89 -2.99
N MET A 48 -20.79 7.99 -2.45
CA MET A 48 -21.46 6.83 -1.88
C MET A 48 -21.68 5.76 -2.96
N GLY A 49 -21.27 4.53 -2.70
CA GLY A 49 -21.32 3.44 -3.68
C GLY A 49 -20.18 3.46 -4.70
N ALA A 50 -19.15 4.26 -4.47
CA ALA A 50 -17.94 4.24 -5.30
C ALA A 50 -17.26 2.87 -5.30
N TYR A 51 -16.43 2.62 -6.31
CA TYR A 51 -15.70 1.37 -6.47
C TYR A 51 -14.19 1.60 -6.53
N ILE A 52 -13.44 0.85 -5.71
CA ILE A 52 -11.98 0.78 -5.76
C ILE A 52 -11.61 -0.61 -6.25
N SER A 53 -10.98 -0.72 -7.44
CA SER A 53 -10.63 -2.03 -8.00
C SER A 53 -9.57 -2.74 -7.17
N SER A 54 -8.53 -2.03 -6.73
CA SER A 54 -7.49 -2.58 -5.86
C SER A 54 -7.08 -1.60 -4.78
N LEU A 55 -7.10 -2.03 -3.53
CA LEU A 55 -6.65 -1.25 -2.39
C LEU A 55 -5.43 -1.90 -1.74
N THR A 56 -4.30 -1.19 -1.75
CA THR A 56 -3.02 -1.68 -1.22
C THR A 56 -2.66 -0.97 0.07
N PHE A 57 -2.38 -1.76 1.11
CA PHE A 57 -1.77 -1.25 2.34
C PHE A 57 -0.26 -1.33 2.26
N THR A 58 0.39 -0.20 2.47
CA THR A 58 1.85 -0.08 2.48
C THR A 58 2.32 0.67 3.72
N GLY A 59 3.62 0.60 3.97
CA GLY A 59 4.19 1.27 5.12
C GLY A 59 5.70 1.34 5.04
N GLY A 60 6.33 1.65 6.15
CA GLY A 60 7.61 1.07 6.48
C GLY A 60 7.37 -0.43 6.75
N GLU A 61 6.68 -0.73 7.87
CA GLU A 61 6.18 -2.07 8.15
C GLU A 61 4.73 -2.00 8.65
N ILE A 62 3.80 -2.58 7.88
CA ILE A 62 2.35 -2.45 8.13
C ILE A 62 1.89 -3.09 9.44
N SER A 63 2.55 -4.15 9.90
CA SER A 63 2.24 -4.81 11.17
C SER A 63 2.45 -3.92 12.39
N LEU A 64 3.15 -2.81 12.25
CA LEU A 64 3.34 -1.82 13.32
C LEU A 64 2.15 -0.86 13.47
N ASN A 65 1.19 -0.87 12.53
CA ASN A 65 -0.04 -0.07 12.62
C ASN A 65 -1.28 -0.78 12.07
N ILE A 66 -1.54 -1.99 12.57
CA ILE A 66 -2.75 -2.77 12.23
C ILE A 66 -4.06 -2.03 12.53
N PRO A 67 -4.17 -1.22 13.62
CA PRO A 67 -5.37 -0.43 13.87
C PRO A 67 -5.81 0.44 12.68
N ALA A 68 -4.87 1.08 11.96
CA ALA A 68 -5.20 1.89 10.79
C ALA A 68 -5.74 1.04 9.62
N ILE A 69 -5.29 -0.21 9.45
CA ILE A 69 -5.82 -1.16 8.46
C ILE A 69 -7.29 -1.48 8.75
N ARG A 70 -7.62 -1.78 10.03
CA ARG A 70 -9.01 -2.04 10.45
C ARG A 70 -9.87 -0.78 10.40
N TYR A 71 -9.29 0.37 10.79
CA TYR A 71 -10.01 1.64 10.69
C TYR A 71 -10.42 1.94 9.25
N THR A 72 -9.51 1.71 8.29
CA THR A 72 -9.82 1.89 6.86
C THR A 72 -10.97 0.98 6.43
N LEU A 73 -10.99 -0.29 6.87
CA LEU A 73 -12.10 -1.20 6.57
C LEU A 73 -13.44 -0.70 7.12
N LYS A 74 -13.44 -0.20 8.35
CA LYS A 74 -14.63 0.43 8.95
C LYS A 74 -15.07 1.64 8.11
N ALA A 75 -14.14 2.51 7.78
CA ALA A 75 -14.41 3.76 7.06
C ALA A 75 -14.97 3.54 5.64
N VAL A 76 -14.46 2.55 4.89
CA VAL A 76 -15.02 2.21 3.57
C VAL A 76 -16.42 1.59 3.68
N LYS A 77 -16.66 0.74 4.69
CA LYS A 77 -17.99 0.17 4.96
C LYS A 77 -19.02 1.24 5.28
N GLU A 78 -18.67 2.18 6.16
CA GLU A 78 -19.56 3.28 6.56
C GLU A 78 -19.95 4.19 5.40
N ARG A 79 -19.06 4.32 4.39
CA ARG A 79 -19.29 5.10 3.17
C ARG A 79 -19.90 4.30 2.01
N GLY A 80 -20.11 3.00 2.20
CA GLY A 80 -20.62 2.10 1.15
C GLY A 80 -19.68 1.99 -0.06
N ILE A 81 -18.37 2.22 0.13
CA ILE A 81 -17.38 2.11 -0.95
C ILE A 81 -17.07 0.62 -1.16
N ALA A 82 -17.38 0.09 -2.33
CA ALA A 82 -17.03 -1.29 -2.68
C ALA A 82 -15.54 -1.40 -3.04
N VAL A 83 -14.93 -2.53 -2.69
CA VAL A 83 -13.51 -2.81 -2.97
C VAL A 83 -13.39 -4.16 -3.65
N GLY A 84 -12.82 -4.18 -4.86
CA GLY A 84 -12.63 -5.40 -5.63
C GLY A 84 -11.63 -6.32 -4.95
N SER A 85 -10.43 -5.84 -4.70
CA SER A 85 -9.33 -6.63 -4.12
C SER A 85 -8.50 -5.82 -3.13
N PHE A 86 -7.72 -6.53 -2.30
CA PHE A 86 -6.74 -5.89 -1.42
C PHE A 86 -5.34 -6.49 -1.60
N TYR A 87 -4.32 -5.70 -1.26
CA TYR A 87 -2.95 -6.19 -1.17
C TYR A 87 -2.23 -5.62 0.06
N MET A 88 -1.46 -6.47 0.72
CA MET A 88 -0.68 -6.15 1.92
C MET A 88 0.70 -6.77 1.82
N VAL A 89 1.73 -6.02 2.24
CA VAL A 89 3.11 -6.53 2.28
C VAL A 89 3.70 -6.29 3.67
N THR A 90 4.22 -7.34 4.29
CA THR A 90 4.92 -7.29 5.58
C THR A 90 6.32 -7.87 5.45
N ASN A 91 7.25 -7.41 6.27
CA ASN A 91 8.56 -8.04 6.42
C ASN A 91 8.56 -9.25 7.38
N GLY A 92 7.45 -9.51 8.05
CA GLY A 92 7.25 -10.67 8.90
C GLY A 92 8.09 -10.71 10.19
N LYS A 93 8.85 -9.67 10.52
CA LYS A 93 9.77 -9.68 11.68
C LYS A 93 9.07 -9.56 13.03
N ALA A 94 7.92 -8.90 13.08
CA ALA A 94 7.15 -8.71 14.30
C ALA A 94 6.23 -9.92 14.57
N VAL A 95 6.80 -11.03 15.03
CA VAL A 95 6.08 -12.31 15.25
C VAL A 95 4.83 -12.13 16.08
N ASP A 96 4.90 -11.34 17.15
CA ASP A 96 3.79 -11.03 18.05
C ASP A 96 2.62 -10.31 17.39
N LYS A 97 2.82 -9.74 16.20
CA LYS A 97 1.80 -9.03 15.41
C LYS A 97 1.23 -9.87 14.26
N MET A 98 1.87 -10.98 13.90
CA MET A 98 1.49 -11.70 12.68
C MET A 98 0.10 -12.32 12.73
N ALA A 99 -0.30 -12.86 13.88
CA ALA A 99 -1.67 -13.39 14.03
C ALA A 99 -2.73 -12.28 13.89
N ASP A 100 -2.48 -11.11 14.47
CA ASP A 100 -3.37 -9.96 14.38
C ASP A 100 -3.44 -9.39 12.95
N LEU A 101 -2.30 -9.32 12.26
CA LEU A 101 -2.24 -8.94 10.85
C LEU A 101 -2.99 -9.93 9.95
N ALA A 102 -2.83 -11.24 10.19
CA ALA A 102 -3.56 -12.28 9.47
C ALA A 102 -5.08 -12.13 9.67
N MET A 103 -5.53 -11.84 10.89
CA MET A 103 -6.94 -11.59 11.17
C MET A 103 -7.45 -10.33 10.46
N ALA A 104 -6.71 -9.22 10.49
CA ALA A 104 -7.07 -8.01 9.77
C ALA A 104 -7.14 -8.24 8.24
N SER A 105 -6.22 -9.03 7.68
CA SER A 105 -6.25 -9.40 6.26
C SER A 105 -7.46 -10.30 5.93
N LEU A 106 -7.88 -11.19 6.83
CA LEU A 106 -9.09 -12.00 6.67
C LEU A 106 -10.37 -11.17 6.70
N GLU A 107 -10.40 -10.13 7.53
CA GLU A 107 -11.51 -9.17 7.56
C GLU A 107 -11.64 -8.46 6.20
N TRP A 108 -10.52 -8.08 5.58
CA TRP A 108 -10.47 -7.52 4.22
C TRP A 108 -10.87 -8.54 3.16
N TRP A 109 -10.34 -9.77 3.23
CA TRP A 109 -10.73 -10.86 2.33
C TRP A 109 -12.25 -11.06 2.32
N ASN A 110 -12.87 -11.05 3.49
CA ASN A 110 -14.32 -11.23 3.60
C ASN A 110 -15.11 -10.05 3.02
N TYR A 111 -14.54 -8.87 3.02
CA TYR A 111 -15.18 -7.65 2.50
C TYR A 111 -15.04 -7.50 0.99
N CYS A 112 -13.89 -7.77 0.42
CA CYS A 112 -13.64 -7.59 -1.01
C CYS A 112 -14.58 -8.43 -1.87
N ASP A 113 -14.97 -7.90 -3.02
CA ASP A 113 -15.87 -8.58 -3.97
C ASP A 113 -15.16 -9.73 -4.68
N ASP A 114 -13.90 -9.52 -5.05
CA ASP A 114 -13.09 -10.52 -5.73
C ASP A 114 -12.46 -11.47 -4.72
N LYS A 115 -12.77 -12.76 -4.88
CA LYS A 115 -12.24 -13.86 -4.07
C LYS A 115 -11.17 -14.68 -4.80
N ASP A 116 -10.72 -14.19 -5.95
CA ASP A 116 -9.66 -14.83 -6.70
C ASP A 116 -8.34 -14.70 -5.93
N ASP A 117 -7.63 -15.82 -5.80
CA ASP A 117 -6.31 -15.91 -5.17
C ASP A 117 -5.24 -15.03 -5.87
N TYR A 118 -5.52 -14.57 -7.10
CA TYR A 118 -4.65 -13.66 -7.83
C TYR A 118 -4.88 -12.18 -7.49
N SER A 119 -6.08 -11.82 -7.10
CA SER A 119 -6.50 -10.44 -6.88
C SER A 119 -6.20 -9.99 -5.46
N CYS A 120 -6.56 -10.79 -4.45
CA CYS A 120 -6.27 -10.51 -3.06
C CYS A 120 -4.94 -11.11 -2.61
N GLY A 121 -4.23 -10.46 -1.69
CA GLY A 121 -2.99 -11.02 -1.18
C GLY A 121 -2.43 -10.39 0.09
N LEU A 122 -1.87 -11.25 0.95
CA LEU A 122 -0.93 -10.88 1.99
C LEU A 122 0.41 -11.55 1.64
N CYS A 123 1.45 -10.73 1.50
CA CYS A 123 2.78 -11.17 1.06
C CYS A 123 3.82 -10.90 2.13
N ILE A 124 4.81 -11.79 2.29
CA ILE A 124 6.01 -11.51 3.07
C ILE A 124 7.13 -11.11 2.12
N SER A 125 7.75 -9.94 2.37
CA SER A 125 8.96 -9.55 1.65
C SER A 125 10.11 -10.51 1.99
N SER A 126 10.70 -11.11 0.96
CA SER A 126 11.80 -12.05 1.13
C SER A 126 12.79 -11.87 -0.02
N ASP A 127 13.91 -11.22 0.25
CA ASP A 127 15.03 -11.05 -0.65
C ASP A 127 16.35 -10.96 0.13
N ASP A 128 17.46 -10.77 -0.57
CA ASP A 128 18.81 -10.78 0.02
C ASP A 128 19.10 -9.57 0.93
N PHE A 129 18.24 -8.55 0.94
CA PHE A 129 18.35 -7.36 1.80
C PHE A 129 17.52 -7.46 3.07
N HIS A 130 16.58 -8.41 3.15
CA HIS A 130 15.76 -8.63 4.32
C HIS A 130 16.45 -9.58 5.31
N GLU A 131 16.28 -9.31 6.59
CA GLU A 131 16.65 -10.26 7.62
C GLU A 131 15.83 -11.56 7.46
N ALA A 132 16.38 -12.68 7.94
CA ALA A 132 15.67 -13.95 7.90
C ALA A 132 14.31 -13.85 8.58
N ILE A 133 13.27 -14.30 7.88
CA ILE A 133 11.90 -14.28 8.40
C ILE A 133 11.75 -15.40 9.44
N PRO A 134 11.25 -15.10 10.65
CA PRO A 134 10.97 -16.10 11.69
C PRO A 134 10.03 -17.20 11.17
N TYR A 135 10.30 -18.43 11.59
CA TYR A 135 9.48 -19.58 11.18
C TYR A 135 8.02 -19.43 11.57
N GLU A 136 7.77 -18.90 12.77
CA GLU A 136 6.44 -18.65 13.32
C GLU A 136 5.62 -17.71 12.42
N SER A 137 6.24 -16.64 11.94
CA SER A 137 5.60 -15.71 11.00
C SER A 137 5.22 -16.40 9.68
N LYS A 138 6.13 -17.19 9.11
CA LYS A 138 5.85 -17.97 7.91
C LYS A 138 4.72 -18.97 8.15
N SER A 139 4.73 -19.66 9.29
CA SER A 139 3.72 -20.67 9.64
C SER A 139 2.32 -20.06 9.75
N ILE A 140 2.20 -18.90 10.42
CA ILE A 140 0.91 -18.19 10.56
C ILE A 140 0.37 -17.81 9.18
N LEU A 141 1.20 -17.21 8.33
CA LEU A 141 0.74 -16.67 7.05
C LEU A 141 0.53 -17.73 5.97
N SER A 142 1.27 -18.85 6.02
CA SER A 142 1.12 -19.94 5.05
C SER A 142 -0.25 -20.62 5.10
N GLY A 143 -1.00 -20.50 6.20
CA GLY A 143 -2.36 -21.00 6.32
C GLY A 143 -3.42 -20.17 5.57
N LEU A 144 -3.07 -18.99 5.08
CA LEU A 144 -3.99 -18.13 4.36
C LEU A 144 -4.05 -18.51 2.88
N LYS A 145 -5.25 -18.71 2.33
CA LYS A 145 -5.46 -19.05 0.90
C LYS A 145 -4.88 -18.02 -0.07
N TYR A 146 -4.86 -16.77 0.33
CA TYR A 146 -4.35 -15.61 -0.43
C TYR A 146 -2.91 -15.22 -0.04
N ASN A 147 -2.17 -16.11 0.62
CA ASN A 147 -0.74 -15.90 0.85
C ASN A 147 0.03 -16.02 -0.47
N ARG A 148 0.82 -15.00 -0.83
CA ARG A 148 1.52 -14.91 -2.11
C ARG A 148 3.03 -15.17 -2.05
N ASN A 149 3.54 -15.68 -0.96
CA ASN A 149 5.00 -15.85 -0.75
C ASN A 149 5.69 -16.71 -1.80
N ASP A 150 5.00 -17.68 -2.38
CA ASP A 150 5.58 -18.60 -3.37
C ASP A 150 5.70 -17.99 -4.77
N LYS A 151 5.19 -16.77 -4.99
CA LYS A 151 5.09 -16.16 -6.31
C LYS A 151 6.01 -14.95 -6.53
N VAL A 152 6.79 -14.55 -5.52
CA VAL A 152 7.83 -13.52 -5.68
C VAL A 152 9.03 -14.18 -6.37
N THR A 153 8.92 -14.33 -7.67
CA THR A 153 9.96 -14.85 -8.54
C THR A 153 11.15 -13.89 -8.62
N ASP A 154 12.28 -14.37 -9.11
CA ASP A 154 13.57 -13.68 -9.30
C ASP A 154 13.53 -12.29 -9.98
N PHE A 155 12.38 -11.87 -10.46
CA PHE A 155 12.20 -10.58 -11.14
C PHE A 155 12.52 -9.37 -10.23
N HIS A 156 12.24 -9.45 -8.93
CA HIS A 156 12.59 -8.39 -7.99
C HIS A 156 14.09 -8.34 -7.62
N ARG A 157 14.83 -9.40 -7.88
CA ARG A 157 16.29 -9.42 -7.70
C ARG A 157 17.05 -8.72 -8.84
N ALA A 158 16.41 -8.56 -9.99
CA ALA A 158 17.09 -8.13 -11.20
C ALA A 158 17.26 -6.60 -11.33
N CYS A 159 16.40 -5.80 -10.71
CA CYS A 159 16.43 -4.35 -10.90
C CYS A 159 15.80 -3.58 -9.74
N LEU A 160 16.61 -2.78 -9.05
CA LEU A 160 16.16 -1.93 -7.95
C LEU A 160 15.62 -0.60 -8.48
N LEU A 161 14.67 -0.01 -7.76
CA LEU A 161 14.29 1.39 -7.99
C LEU A 161 15.39 2.31 -7.49
N ASN A 162 15.80 3.27 -8.32
CA ASN A 162 16.78 4.28 -7.95
C ASN A 162 16.18 5.35 -7.03
N GLU A 163 15.65 4.88 -5.88
CA GLU A 163 14.94 5.68 -4.89
C GLU A 163 15.38 5.36 -3.46
N GLY A 164 15.18 6.32 -2.55
CA GLY A 164 15.50 6.16 -1.14
C GLY A 164 16.94 5.69 -0.89
N ARG A 165 17.12 4.66 -0.06
CA ARG A 165 18.44 4.10 0.25
C ARG A 165 19.06 3.29 -0.89
N ALA A 166 18.23 2.73 -1.79
CA ALA A 166 18.73 2.01 -2.95
C ALA A 166 19.63 2.87 -3.86
N LYS A 167 19.46 4.21 -3.85
CA LYS A 167 20.35 5.15 -4.55
C LYS A 167 21.83 4.98 -4.17
N ASN A 168 22.09 4.61 -2.93
CA ASN A 168 23.46 4.49 -2.38
C ASN A 168 24.11 3.13 -2.64
N LEU A 169 23.36 2.16 -3.20
CA LEU A 169 23.91 0.86 -3.56
C LEU A 169 24.78 0.98 -4.82
N ASP A 170 25.79 0.11 -4.93
CA ASP A 170 26.70 0.08 -6.06
C ASP A 170 25.98 -0.32 -7.35
N SER A 171 26.01 0.53 -8.36
CA SER A 171 25.36 0.31 -9.65
C SER A 171 26.06 -0.75 -10.51
N ASP A 172 27.32 -1.07 -10.23
CA ASP A 172 28.05 -2.15 -10.92
C ASP A 172 27.58 -3.52 -10.43
N ILE A 173 27.06 -3.58 -9.20
CA ILE A 173 26.54 -4.81 -8.58
C ILE A 173 25.02 -4.93 -8.79
N TYR A 174 24.28 -3.83 -8.66
CA TYR A 174 22.80 -3.82 -8.68
C TYR A 174 22.29 -2.99 -9.86
N LYS A 175 21.58 -3.63 -10.78
CA LYS A 175 20.84 -2.90 -11.80
C LYS A 175 19.82 -1.99 -11.15
N LYS A 176 19.76 -0.74 -11.61
CA LYS A 176 18.78 0.24 -11.13
C LYS A 176 17.94 0.77 -12.27
N ARG A 177 16.69 1.09 -11.98
CA ARG A 177 15.80 1.80 -12.89
C ARG A 177 15.23 3.03 -12.18
N GLU A 178 14.96 4.06 -12.95
CA GLU A 178 14.23 5.22 -12.43
C GLU A 178 12.78 4.80 -12.09
N PRO A 179 12.17 5.40 -11.07
CA PRO A 179 10.76 5.17 -10.80
C PRO A 179 9.94 5.63 -12.01
N HIS A 180 9.01 4.80 -12.40
CA HIS A 180 7.99 5.17 -13.38
C HIS A 180 6.73 5.55 -12.62
N VAL A 181 6.26 6.76 -12.86
CA VAL A 181 5.00 7.24 -12.28
C VAL A 181 4.00 7.29 -13.43
N ASP A 182 3.07 6.35 -13.41
CA ASP A 182 1.98 6.35 -14.38
C ASP A 182 1.16 7.63 -14.24
N LYS A 183 0.86 8.23 -15.39
CA LYS A 183 -0.01 9.39 -15.42
C LYS A 183 -1.40 8.96 -14.94
N LEU A 184 -1.95 9.74 -14.01
CA LEU A 184 -3.36 9.59 -13.66
C LEU A 184 -4.22 9.96 -14.85
N GLU A 185 -4.97 8.98 -15.34
CA GLU A 185 -5.94 9.18 -16.40
C GLU A 185 -7.34 9.03 -15.82
N TYR A 186 -8.22 9.94 -16.21
CA TYR A 186 -9.57 9.99 -15.69
C TYR A 186 -10.56 10.45 -16.74
N GLU A 187 -11.81 10.10 -16.53
CA GLU A 187 -12.92 10.63 -17.30
C GLU A 187 -14.02 11.15 -16.37
N PHE A 188 -14.83 12.07 -16.87
CA PHE A 188 -15.99 12.52 -16.14
C PHE A 188 -17.15 11.58 -16.39
N SER A 189 -17.70 11.05 -15.32
CA SER A 189 -18.90 10.26 -15.40
C SER A 189 -20.09 11.13 -15.85
N LYS A 190 -21.09 10.51 -16.46
CA LYS A 190 -22.33 11.20 -16.87
C LYS A 190 -23.09 11.84 -15.71
N THR A 191 -22.82 11.39 -14.49
CA THR A 191 -23.43 11.85 -13.26
C THR A 191 -22.63 12.96 -12.55
N GLY A 192 -21.50 13.38 -13.12
CA GLY A 192 -20.69 14.48 -12.62
C GLY A 192 -19.56 14.07 -11.66
N GLY A 193 -19.31 12.78 -11.49
CA GLY A 193 -18.16 12.24 -10.76
C GLY A 193 -16.92 12.07 -11.62
N ILE A 194 -15.83 11.60 -11.03
CA ILE A 194 -14.57 11.27 -11.71
C ILE A 194 -14.30 9.78 -11.56
N ASP A 195 -13.94 9.15 -12.68
CA ASP A 195 -13.48 7.78 -12.74
C ASP A 195 -11.98 7.77 -13.09
N PHE A 196 -11.13 7.38 -12.15
CA PHE A 196 -9.71 7.15 -12.39
C PHE A 196 -9.50 5.72 -12.89
N TYR A 197 -9.26 5.55 -14.19
CA TYR A 197 -9.11 4.24 -14.80
C TYR A 197 -7.65 3.83 -15.02
N SER A 198 -6.69 4.74 -14.86
CA SER A 198 -5.26 4.47 -14.95
C SER A 198 -4.48 5.27 -13.91
N GLY A 199 -3.32 4.76 -13.53
CA GLY A 199 -2.46 5.35 -12.50
C GLY A 199 -2.86 4.97 -11.09
N GLU A 200 -2.16 5.54 -10.13
CA GLU A 200 -2.24 5.20 -8.72
C GLU A 200 -2.54 6.43 -7.86
N LEU A 201 -3.57 6.33 -7.02
CA LEU A 201 -3.84 7.29 -5.96
C LEU A 201 -3.21 6.78 -4.66
N TYR A 202 -2.26 7.51 -4.13
CA TYR A 202 -1.50 7.12 -2.95
C TYR A 202 -1.68 8.12 -1.82
N LEU A 203 -2.37 7.71 -0.75
CA LEU A 203 -2.48 8.46 0.49
C LEU A 203 -1.27 8.13 1.38
N ASN A 204 -0.40 9.09 1.64
CA ASN A 204 0.74 8.90 2.51
C ASN A 204 0.41 9.12 4.00
N ALA A 205 1.33 8.78 4.90
CA ALA A 205 1.08 8.82 6.35
C ALA A 205 0.93 10.24 6.95
N ILE A 206 1.22 11.29 6.18
CA ILE A 206 1.04 12.70 6.60
C ILE A 206 -0.16 13.38 5.91
N GLY A 207 -0.96 12.58 5.19
CA GLY A 207 -2.19 13.04 4.56
C GLY A 207 -2.03 13.55 3.13
N ASP A 208 -0.82 13.55 2.55
CA ASP A 208 -0.69 13.96 1.16
C ASP A 208 -1.21 12.86 0.22
N VAL A 209 -1.92 13.27 -0.79
CA VAL A 209 -2.33 12.44 -1.92
C VAL A 209 -1.30 12.61 -3.03
N VAL A 210 -0.70 11.50 -3.44
CA VAL A 210 0.41 11.47 -4.39
C VAL A 210 0.01 10.64 -5.60
N SER A 211 0.44 11.03 -6.79
CA SER A 211 0.36 10.18 -7.99
C SER A 211 1.55 9.23 -8.00
N GLY A 212 1.26 7.93 -7.90
CA GLY A 212 2.26 6.87 -7.92
C GLY A 212 2.76 6.42 -6.55
N CYS A 213 2.99 5.11 -6.43
CA CYS A 213 3.38 4.48 -5.17
C CYS A 213 4.88 4.23 -5.03
N ASP A 214 5.65 4.17 -6.12
CA ASP A 214 7.06 3.74 -6.15
C ASP A 214 8.05 4.89 -5.93
N LEU A 215 7.78 5.75 -4.95
CA LEU A 215 8.53 6.98 -4.66
C LEU A 215 9.09 6.99 -3.23
N SER A 216 10.30 7.53 -3.06
CA SER A 216 10.84 7.85 -1.73
C SER A 216 10.03 8.97 -1.07
N TYR A 217 10.19 9.14 0.25
CA TYR A 217 9.53 10.25 0.98
C TYR A 217 9.90 11.63 0.43
N GLU A 218 11.11 11.78 -0.09
CA GLU A 218 11.56 13.01 -0.73
C GLU A 218 10.88 13.23 -2.09
N SER A 219 10.89 12.18 -2.93
CA SER A 219 10.34 12.24 -4.29
C SER A 219 8.82 12.40 -4.30
N GLN A 220 8.10 11.92 -3.28
CA GLN A 220 6.64 12.12 -3.14
C GLN A 220 6.23 13.58 -3.23
N LYS A 221 7.04 14.51 -2.72
CA LYS A 221 6.76 15.96 -2.77
C LYS A 221 6.58 16.47 -4.19
N LYS A 222 7.32 15.90 -5.15
CA LYS A 222 7.26 16.30 -6.57
C LYS A 222 5.97 15.87 -7.25
N TYR A 223 5.35 14.79 -6.77
CA TYR A 223 4.16 14.18 -7.36
C TYR A 223 2.92 14.33 -6.47
N CYS A 224 3.00 15.24 -5.48
CA CYS A 224 1.90 15.55 -4.59
C CYS A 224 0.79 16.28 -5.35
N LEU A 225 -0.42 15.79 -5.24
CA LEU A 225 -1.64 16.36 -5.84
C LEU A 225 -2.34 17.33 -4.89
N GLY A 226 -2.03 17.26 -3.60
CA GLY A 226 -2.61 18.04 -2.52
C GLY A 226 -2.64 17.24 -1.22
N ASN A 227 -3.14 17.83 -0.15
CA ASN A 227 -3.35 17.12 1.12
C ASN A 227 -4.83 16.74 1.27
N ALA A 228 -5.10 15.59 1.85
CA ALA A 228 -6.47 15.12 2.05
C ALA A 228 -7.33 16.11 2.88
N MET A 229 -6.68 16.96 3.68
CA MET A 229 -7.34 17.99 4.50
C MET A 229 -7.55 19.31 3.76
N ASP A 230 -7.04 19.46 2.53
CA ASP A 230 -7.27 20.68 1.76
C ASP A 230 -8.77 20.85 1.45
N GLU A 231 -9.22 22.09 1.36
CA GLU A 231 -10.62 22.38 1.00
C GLU A 231 -10.93 21.80 -0.39
N LYS A 232 -12.06 21.13 -0.49
CA LYS A 232 -12.53 20.41 -1.70
C LYS A 232 -13.27 21.33 -2.66
#